data_376d4d54660ec2f69736a7b029a7db02
#
_entry.id   376d4d54660ec2f69736a7b029a7db02
#
_cell.length_a   1.000
_cell.length_b   1.000
_cell.length_c   1.000
_cell.angle_alpha   90.00
_cell.angle_beta   90.00
_cell.angle_gamma   90.00
#
_symmetry.space_group_name_H-M   'P 1'
#
loop_
_entity.id
_entity.type
_entity.pdbx_description
1 polymer ?
#
loop_
_entity_poly.entity_id
_entity_poly.type
_entity_poly.pdbx_seq_one_letter_code
_entity_poly.pdbx_strand_id
1 'polypeptide(L)'
;MNEGSRRRRFDRAKKRRRMAVWIAFFALSFATLVVLRPVYRWLKAKRADSLAACAEQFVQHKKFLEAANTYRAALQLDPLGYRPLQGAARLATRLNHSEALGLWDQVVRRPQATAADREERAAVLLQATELPAAAVAIDQLLKQNPDTNALVLASRYSERTGSEARALEYARMAVSRAPQDQNAQARLAEVLAASSKVAERAEAREILWAVAAKNGPDRRSAIESLARSPDLTINEQRKVLDQFHNLEPFTVTDALLAADLRLKMQPENTAVIYDDMVATWGAKAKLEVAQWLNAHQQFDRALSLVGPQEGGFELLLTRLDALAAEQRWDEIDIALSRKDLSSNPVVVEAFRARLIRAQDSSLDARMHWNQALALAGNDSSKLRWLGAFAEQSGADEIALRAFQRLARSPGDPSLALAGQQRLAAKMHDISASRTIAEKTLALHADDPNAQNRVAYYDLLLEKNVSANTTKAKELVAKYPDRLEFRVTAALAFLRQHDAGTALAQFQGPPIEWAKTPPSWRAVYAAALRGNEREDAARDIIATIPMDKLSSKNAP
;
A
#
# COMPACT_ATOMS: atom_id res chain seq x y z
N MET A 1 -62.89 -30.56 -75.14
CA MET A 1 -61.69 -29.92 -74.57
C MET A 1 -62.11 -28.98 -73.44
N ASN A 2 -61.72 -29.22 -72.17
CA ASN A 2 -61.61 -28.26 -71.08
C ASN A 2 -61.94 -28.77 -69.67
N GLU A 3 -61.79 -30.04 -69.35
CA GLU A 3 -61.90 -30.46 -67.92
C GLU A 3 -60.50 -30.49 -67.22
N GLY A 4 -59.43 -30.76 -67.97
CA GLY A 4 -58.10 -30.84 -67.40
C GLY A 4 -57.46 -29.50 -66.97
N SER A 5 -57.91 -28.39 -67.55
CA SER A 5 -57.41 -27.04 -67.19
C SER A 5 -58.07 -26.51 -65.91
N ARG A 6 -59.33 -26.89 -65.62
CA ARG A 6 -60.05 -26.49 -64.39
C ARG A 6 -59.49 -27.25 -63.16
N ARG A 7 -59.17 -28.56 -63.27
CA ARG A 7 -58.56 -29.33 -62.15
C ARG A 7 -57.18 -28.78 -61.80
N ARG A 8 -56.34 -28.48 -62.77
CA ARG A 8 -54.99 -27.90 -62.52
C ARG A 8 -55.03 -26.52 -61.86
N ARG A 9 -56.05 -25.67 -62.14
CA ARG A 9 -56.25 -24.39 -61.47
C ARG A 9 -56.72 -24.55 -60.04
N PHE A 10 -57.59 -25.51 -59.75
CA PHE A 10 -58.10 -25.82 -58.40
C PHE A 10 -56.97 -26.39 -57.51
N ASP A 11 -56.12 -27.25 -58.04
CA ASP A 11 -54.98 -27.80 -57.30
C ASP A 11 -53.90 -26.75 -57.03
N ARG A 12 -53.67 -25.85 -57.94
CA ARG A 12 -52.78 -24.70 -57.71
C ARG A 12 -53.32 -23.72 -56.68
N ALA A 13 -54.60 -23.49 -56.66
CA ALA A 13 -55.29 -22.66 -55.66
C ALA A 13 -55.25 -23.30 -54.27
N LYS A 14 -55.47 -24.61 -54.18
CA LYS A 14 -55.34 -25.39 -52.92
C LYS A 14 -53.87 -25.40 -52.41
N LYS A 15 -52.90 -25.56 -53.31
CA LYS A 15 -51.49 -25.51 -52.96
C LYS A 15 -51.05 -24.12 -52.49
N ARG A 16 -51.54 -23.04 -53.17
CA ARG A 16 -51.28 -21.66 -52.74
C ARG A 16 -51.95 -21.34 -51.40
N ARG A 17 -53.18 -21.81 -51.14
CA ARG A 17 -53.84 -21.61 -49.81
C ARG A 17 -53.08 -22.39 -48.73
N ARG A 18 -52.66 -23.64 -48.97
CA ARG A 18 -51.83 -24.40 -47.99
C ARG A 18 -50.50 -23.68 -47.70
N MET A 19 -49.84 -23.21 -48.75
CA MET A 19 -48.60 -22.46 -48.61
C MET A 19 -48.76 -21.13 -47.86
N ALA A 20 -49.86 -20.38 -48.14
CA ALA A 20 -50.21 -19.15 -47.40
C ALA A 20 -50.51 -19.44 -45.91
N VAL A 21 -51.18 -20.53 -45.60
CA VAL A 21 -51.42 -20.95 -44.19
C VAL A 21 -50.10 -21.29 -43.48
N TRP A 22 -49.21 -22.01 -44.16
CA TRP A 22 -47.89 -22.31 -43.57
C TRP A 22 -47.02 -21.03 -43.39
N ILE A 23 -47.04 -20.10 -44.36
CA ILE A 23 -46.35 -18.82 -44.20
C ILE A 23 -46.95 -18.01 -43.06
N ALA A 24 -48.26 -17.96 -42.94
CA ALA A 24 -48.94 -17.25 -41.82
C ALA A 24 -48.62 -17.92 -40.47
N PHE A 25 -48.57 -19.28 -40.41
CA PHE A 25 -48.17 -20.00 -39.22
C PHE A 25 -46.73 -19.74 -38.83
N PHE A 26 -45.79 -19.80 -39.78
CA PHE A 26 -44.39 -19.46 -39.53
C PHE A 26 -44.22 -17.99 -39.15
N ALA A 27 -44.91 -17.03 -39.80
CA ALA A 27 -44.88 -15.63 -39.45
C ALA A 27 -45.42 -15.38 -38.02
N LEU A 28 -46.52 -16.03 -37.67
CA LEU A 28 -47.13 -15.94 -36.34
C LEU A 28 -46.22 -16.57 -35.28
N SER A 29 -45.62 -17.77 -35.58
CA SER A 29 -44.63 -18.41 -34.69
C SER A 29 -43.39 -17.56 -34.52
N PHE A 30 -42.88 -16.94 -35.56
CA PHE A 30 -41.73 -16.03 -35.50
C PHE A 30 -42.08 -14.75 -34.70
N ALA A 31 -43.27 -14.15 -34.95
CA ALA A 31 -43.74 -13.00 -34.20
C ALA A 31 -43.91 -13.32 -32.69
N THR A 32 -44.47 -14.50 -32.36
CA THR A 32 -44.58 -14.94 -30.97
C THR A 32 -43.20 -15.18 -30.36
N LEU A 33 -42.24 -15.73 -31.06
CA LEU A 33 -40.88 -15.93 -30.59
C LEU A 33 -40.14 -14.60 -30.36
N VAL A 34 -40.34 -13.62 -31.24
CA VAL A 34 -39.78 -12.26 -31.13
C VAL A 34 -40.37 -11.51 -29.93
N VAL A 35 -41.66 -11.68 -29.65
CA VAL A 35 -42.34 -11.03 -28.50
C VAL A 35 -42.08 -11.76 -27.18
N LEU A 36 -42.07 -13.07 -27.17
CA LEU A 36 -41.82 -13.87 -25.95
C LEU A 36 -40.40 -13.73 -25.42
N ARG A 37 -39.40 -13.56 -26.29
CA ARG A 37 -37.99 -13.44 -25.92
C ARG A 37 -37.69 -12.24 -25.01
N PRO A 38 -38.12 -11.02 -25.26
CA PRO A 38 -37.95 -9.88 -24.35
C PRO A 38 -38.75 -10.04 -23.05
N VAL A 39 -39.97 -10.57 -23.11
CA VAL A 39 -40.80 -10.82 -21.91
C VAL A 39 -40.10 -11.86 -20.99
N TYR A 40 -39.59 -12.94 -21.56
CA TYR A 40 -38.85 -13.94 -20.80
C TYR A 40 -37.57 -13.37 -20.17
N ARG A 41 -36.82 -12.54 -20.91
CA ARG A 41 -35.64 -11.83 -20.38
C ARG A 41 -36.02 -10.87 -19.25
N TRP A 42 -37.10 -10.13 -19.41
CA TRP A 42 -37.61 -9.22 -18.38
C TRP A 42 -38.00 -9.98 -17.09
N LEU A 43 -38.69 -11.12 -17.22
CA LEU A 43 -39.06 -11.96 -16.07
C LEU A 43 -37.82 -12.51 -15.34
N LYS A 44 -36.79 -12.95 -16.10
CA LYS A 44 -35.52 -13.40 -15.52
C LYS A 44 -34.81 -12.26 -14.79
N ALA A 45 -34.70 -11.09 -15.38
CA ALA A 45 -34.10 -9.92 -14.76
C ALA A 45 -34.83 -9.52 -13.47
N LYS A 46 -36.17 -9.47 -13.49
CA LYS A 46 -36.97 -9.17 -12.29
C LYS A 46 -36.78 -10.19 -11.17
N ARG A 47 -36.65 -11.47 -11.53
CA ARG A 47 -36.36 -12.56 -10.56
C ARG A 47 -34.92 -12.44 -10.03
N ALA A 48 -33.97 -12.10 -10.88
CA ALA A 48 -32.58 -11.84 -10.47
C ALA A 48 -32.48 -10.67 -9.49
N ASP A 49 -33.19 -9.57 -9.74
CA ASP A 49 -33.26 -8.43 -8.83
C ASP A 49 -33.92 -8.77 -7.48
N SER A 50 -34.96 -9.63 -7.49
CA SER A 50 -35.57 -10.11 -6.25
C SER A 50 -34.61 -10.99 -5.43
N LEU A 51 -33.83 -11.85 -6.09
CA LEU A 51 -32.79 -12.65 -5.43
C LEU A 51 -31.66 -11.75 -4.90
N ALA A 52 -31.28 -10.72 -5.64
CA ALA A 52 -30.27 -9.75 -5.16
C ALA A 52 -30.75 -9.02 -3.90
N ALA A 53 -32.03 -8.62 -3.85
CA ALA A 53 -32.62 -8.04 -2.64
C ALA A 53 -32.63 -9.00 -1.44
N CYS A 54 -32.91 -10.29 -1.67
CA CYS A 54 -32.81 -11.31 -0.64
C CYS A 54 -31.36 -11.48 -0.15
N ALA A 55 -30.39 -11.49 -1.07
CA ALA A 55 -28.96 -11.57 -0.73
C ALA A 55 -28.51 -10.34 0.11
N GLU A 56 -29.01 -9.14 -0.17
CA GLU A 56 -28.75 -7.94 0.63
C GLU A 56 -29.21 -8.13 2.09
N GLN A 57 -30.39 -8.77 2.31
CA GLN A 57 -30.86 -9.10 3.66
C GLN A 57 -29.91 -10.09 4.37
N PHE A 58 -29.42 -11.12 3.67
CA PHE A 58 -28.42 -12.03 4.23
C PHE A 58 -27.14 -11.30 4.62
N VAL A 59 -26.67 -10.33 3.82
CA VAL A 59 -25.51 -9.50 4.17
C VAL A 59 -25.74 -8.69 5.44
N GLN A 60 -26.94 -8.11 5.60
CA GLN A 60 -27.33 -7.36 6.83
C GLN A 60 -27.29 -8.26 8.07
N HIS A 61 -27.71 -9.52 7.94
CA HIS A 61 -27.68 -10.52 9.01
C HIS A 61 -26.31 -11.24 9.15
N LYS A 62 -25.25 -10.78 8.47
CA LYS A 62 -23.89 -11.36 8.47
C LYS A 62 -23.84 -12.83 7.96
N LYS A 63 -24.85 -13.27 7.23
CA LYS A 63 -24.92 -14.59 6.59
C LYS A 63 -24.26 -14.56 5.20
N PHE A 64 -22.93 -14.41 5.20
CA PHE A 64 -22.18 -14.10 3.97
C PHE A 64 -22.15 -15.26 2.97
N LEU A 65 -22.17 -16.52 3.43
CA LEU A 65 -22.17 -17.68 2.55
C LEU A 65 -23.52 -17.80 1.80
N GLU A 66 -24.64 -17.62 2.50
CA GLU A 66 -25.98 -17.60 1.93
C GLU A 66 -26.15 -16.43 0.96
N ALA A 67 -25.62 -15.26 1.32
CA ALA A 67 -25.59 -14.10 0.43
C ALA A 67 -24.83 -14.39 -0.87
N ALA A 68 -23.63 -14.95 -0.79
CA ALA A 68 -22.80 -15.29 -1.95
C ALA A 68 -23.49 -16.29 -2.88
N ASN A 69 -24.11 -17.35 -2.31
CA ASN A 69 -24.85 -18.34 -3.08
C ASN A 69 -26.09 -17.71 -3.76
N THR A 70 -26.77 -16.81 -3.07
CA THR A 70 -27.96 -16.14 -3.61
C THR A 70 -27.61 -15.15 -4.73
N TYR A 71 -26.51 -14.38 -4.59
CA TYR A 71 -26.00 -13.53 -5.68
C TYR A 71 -25.56 -14.38 -6.88
N ARG A 72 -24.90 -15.53 -6.65
CA ARG A 72 -24.53 -16.45 -7.74
C ARG A 72 -25.76 -16.95 -8.50
N ALA A 73 -26.82 -17.34 -7.79
CA ALA A 73 -28.08 -17.73 -8.41
C ALA A 73 -28.74 -16.58 -9.19
N ALA A 74 -28.70 -15.36 -8.67
CA ALA A 74 -29.18 -14.17 -9.37
C ALA A 74 -28.40 -13.93 -10.68
N LEU A 75 -27.07 -14.01 -10.64
CA LEU A 75 -26.19 -13.85 -11.81
C LEU A 75 -26.34 -14.98 -12.83
N GLN A 76 -26.72 -16.19 -12.43
CA GLN A 76 -27.09 -17.25 -13.38
C GLN A 76 -28.36 -16.95 -14.16
N LEU A 77 -29.30 -16.22 -13.55
CA LEU A 77 -30.53 -15.79 -14.24
C LEU A 77 -30.30 -14.59 -15.15
N ASP A 78 -29.58 -13.59 -14.66
CA ASP A 78 -29.19 -12.41 -15.42
C ASP A 78 -27.72 -12.06 -15.18
N PRO A 79 -26.80 -12.61 -16.00
CA PRO A 79 -25.36 -12.40 -15.86
C PRO A 79 -24.92 -10.95 -16.00
N LEU A 80 -25.76 -10.12 -16.61
CA LEU A 80 -25.47 -8.71 -16.89
C LEU A 80 -26.31 -7.76 -16.05
N GLY A 81 -27.10 -8.27 -15.14
CA GLY A 81 -27.97 -7.48 -14.26
C GLY A 81 -27.15 -6.56 -13.35
N TYR A 82 -27.45 -5.27 -13.39
CA TYR A 82 -26.67 -4.27 -12.63
C TYR A 82 -26.76 -4.52 -11.12
N ARG A 83 -27.95 -4.71 -10.56
CA ARG A 83 -28.15 -4.91 -9.12
C ARG A 83 -27.48 -6.17 -8.57
N PRO A 84 -27.64 -7.37 -9.20
CA PRO A 84 -26.90 -8.56 -8.82
C PRO A 84 -25.38 -8.41 -8.87
N LEU A 85 -24.85 -7.76 -9.95
CA LEU A 85 -23.42 -7.51 -10.10
C LEU A 85 -22.89 -6.58 -9.01
N GLN A 86 -23.58 -5.46 -8.75
CA GLN A 86 -23.20 -4.48 -7.74
C GLN A 86 -23.18 -5.11 -6.34
N GLY A 87 -24.24 -5.86 -5.98
CA GLY A 87 -24.32 -6.54 -4.69
C GLY A 87 -23.24 -7.60 -4.51
N ALA A 88 -22.98 -8.42 -5.55
CA ALA A 88 -21.91 -9.40 -5.53
C ALA A 88 -20.53 -8.72 -5.42
N ALA A 89 -20.28 -7.63 -6.14
CA ALA A 89 -19.04 -6.86 -6.09
C ALA A 89 -18.79 -6.30 -4.68
N ARG A 90 -19.80 -5.68 -4.06
CA ARG A 90 -19.72 -5.17 -2.68
C ARG A 90 -19.42 -6.28 -1.67
N LEU A 91 -20.09 -7.43 -1.80
CA LEU A 91 -19.84 -8.57 -0.93
C LEU A 91 -18.42 -9.11 -1.11
N ALA A 92 -17.95 -9.26 -2.35
CA ALA A 92 -16.59 -9.71 -2.65
C ALA A 92 -15.54 -8.73 -2.10
N THR A 93 -15.76 -7.42 -2.22
CA THR A 93 -14.90 -6.37 -1.62
C THR A 93 -14.85 -6.50 -0.10
N ARG A 94 -16.01 -6.65 0.54
CA ARG A 94 -16.11 -6.79 2.00
C ARG A 94 -15.40 -8.03 2.54
N LEU A 95 -15.38 -9.12 1.77
CA LEU A 95 -14.71 -10.37 2.10
C LEU A 95 -13.27 -10.42 1.61
N ASN A 96 -12.75 -9.35 1.03
CA ASN A 96 -11.43 -9.28 0.39
C ASN A 96 -11.18 -10.41 -0.63
N HIS A 97 -12.21 -10.76 -1.39
CA HIS A 97 -12.15 -11.86 -2.36
C HIS A 97 -11.50 -11.40 -3.68
N SER A 98 -10.65 -12.25 -4.28
CA SER A 98 -9.90 -11.93 -5.50
C SER A 98 -10.77 -11.58 -6.72
N GLU A 99 -12.03 -12.02 -6.76
CA GLU A 99 -12.98 -11.71 -7.84
C GLU A 99 -13.56 -10.29 -7.77
N ALA A 100 -13.37 -9.56 -6.66
CA ALA A 100 -13.97 -8.25 -6.44
C ALA A 100 -13.71 -7.28 -7.60
N LEU A 101 -12.45 -7.18 -8.06
CA LEU A 101 -12.08 -6.30 -9.16
C LEU A 101 -12.78 -6.66 -10.47
N GLY A 102 -12.82 -7.95 -10.81
CA GLY A 102 -13.51 -8.43 -12.04
C GLY A 102 -15.01 -8.14 -12.04
N LEU A 103 -15.65 -8.21 -10.86
CA LEU A 103 -17.06 -7.85 -10.70
C LEU A 103 -17.27 -6.33 -10.82
N TRP A 104 -16.43 -5.51 -10.19
CA TRP A 104 -16.49 -4.06 -10.33
C TRP A 104 -16.24 -3.58 -11.76
N ASP A 105 -15.32 -4.22 -12.50
CA ASP A 105 -15.10 -3.95 -13.92
C ASP A 105 -16.37 -4.20 -14.76
N GLN A 106 -17.15 -5.21 -14.40
CA GLN A 106 -18.44 -5.46 -15.06
C GLN A 106 -19.52 -4.44 -14.66
N VAL A 107 -19.56 -4.02 -13.38
CA VAL A 107 -20.51 -2.99 -12.88
C VAL A 107 -20.30 -1.66 -13.60
N VAL A 108 -19.06 -1.16 -13.65
CA VAL A 108 -18.79 0.17 -14.24
C VAL A 108 -19.01 0.24 -15.76
N ARG A 109 -19.07 -0.91 -16.43
CA ARG A 109 -19.43 -0.99 -17.87
C ARG A 109 -20.96 -0.91 -18.10
N ARG A 110 -21.77 -0.91 -17.05
CA ARG A 110 -23.24 -0.82 -17.19
C ARG A 110 -23.67 0.64 -17.37
N PRO A 111 -24.69 0.89 -18.21
CA PRO A 111 -25.23 2.25 -18.37
C PRO A 111 -25.76 2.86 -17.04
N GLN A 112 -26.17 2.01 -16.10
CA GLN A 112 -26.69 2.39 -14.78
C GLN A 112 -25.59 2.71 -13.76
N ALA A 113 -24.30 2.50 -14.11
CA ALA A 113 -23.19 2.70 -13.19
C ALA A 113 -23.13 4.16 -12.68
N THR A 114 -23.06 4.29 -11.37
CA THR A 114 -23.02 5.57 -10.67
C THR A 114 -21.58 6.06 -10.45
N ALA A 115 -21.42 7.30 -9.98
CA ALA A 115 -20.10 7.80 -9.51
C ALA A 115 -19.58 6.94 -8.35
N ALA A 116 -20.45 6.60 -7.39
CA ALA A 116 -20.10 5.73 -6.26
C ALA A 116 -19.56 4.36 -6.69
N ASP A 117 -20.10 3.76 -7.76
CA ASP A 117 -19.56 2.49 -8.27
C ASP A 117 -18.16 2.62 -8.84
N ARG A 118 -17.84 3.77 -9.46
CA ARG A 118 -16.50 4.08 -9.96
C ARG A 118 -15.51 4.33 -8.81
N GLU A 119 -15.98 4.99 -7.74
CA GLU A 119 -15.20 5.19 -6.50
C GLU A 119 -14.86 3.85 -5.82
N GLU A 120 -15.87 2.97 -5.67
CA GLU A 120 -15.67 1.63 -5.11
C GLU A 120 -14.67 0.81 -5.95
N ARG A 121 -14.79 0.87 -7.28
CA ARG A 121 -13.81 0.24 -8.18
C ARG A 121 -12.41 0.81 -7.97
N ALA A 122 -12.26 2.14 -7.88
CA ALA A 122 -10.98 2.80 -7.65
C ALA A 122 -10.40 2.41 -6.27
N ALA A 123 -11.22 2.27 -5.24
CA ALA A 123 -10.81 1.79 -3.93
C ALA A 123 -10.28 0.34 -3.99
N VAL A 124 -10.98 -0.55 -4.72
CA VAL A 124 -10.55 -1.94 -4.91
C VAL A 124 -9.25 -2.02 -5.71
N LEU A 125 -9.06 -1.19 -6.75
CA LEU A 125 -7.80 -1.10 -7.48
C LEU A 125 -6.63 -0.69 -6.58
N LEU A 126 -6.85 0.30 -5.69
CA LEU A 126 -5.87 0.69 -4.68
C LEU A 126 -5.57 -0.48 -3.73
N GLN A 127 -6.58 -1.18 -3.25
CA GLN A 127 -6.41 -2.31 -2.33
C GLN A 127 -5.64 -3.46 -3.00
N ALA A 128 -5.94 -3.76 -4.26
CA ALA A 128 -5.26 -4.78 -5.07
C ALA A 128 -3.85 -4.36 -5.52
N THR A 129 -3.41 -3.14 -5.21
CA THR A 129 -2.12 -2.57 -5.62
C THR A 129 -1.98 -2.43 -7.15
N GLU A 130 -3.11 -2.34 -7.86
CA GLU A 130 -3.15 -2.07 -9.31
C GLU A 130 -3.02 -0.56 -9.58
N LEU A 131 -1.90 0.03 -9.15
CA LEU A 131 -1.69 1.48 -9.11
C LEU A 131 -1.82 2.18 -10.47
N PRO A 132 -1.35 1.62 -11.61
CA PRO A 132 -1.56 2.27 -12.91
C PRO A 132 -3.05 2.39 -13.28
N ALA A 133 -3.83 1.35 -13.02
CA ALA A 133 -5.27 1.37 -13.28
C ALA A 133 -6.02 2.27 -12.29
N ALA A 134 -5.59 2.29 -11.02
CA ALA A 134 -6.10 3.20 -9.99
C ALA A 134 -5.87 4.67 -10.36
N ALA A 135 -4.68 5.01 -10.88
CA ALA A 135 -4.34 6.36 -11.35
C ALA A 135 -5.35 6.86 -12.38
N VAL A 136 -5.60 6.04 -13.42
CA VAL A 136 -6.55 6.38 -14.48
C VAL A 136 -7.98 6.55 -13.93
N ALA A 137 -8.40 5.65 -13.05
CA ALA A 137 -9.74 5.71 -12.47
C ALA A 137 -9.93 6.95 -11.59
N ILE A 138 -8.96 7.27 -10.74
CA ILE A 138 -8.98 8.43 -9.84
C ILE A 138 -8.90 9.75 -10.65
N ASP A 139 -8.03 9.83 -11.66
CA ASP A 139 -7.95 11.00 -12.54
C ASP A 139 -9.28 11.28 -13.25
N GLN A 140 -9.98 10.24 -13.70
CA GLN A 140 -11.30 10.37 -14.28
C GLN A 140 -12.34 10.88 -13.27
N LEU A 141 -12.32 10.38 -12.02
CA LEU A 141 -13.21 10.87 -10.95
C LEU A 141 -12.96 12.36 -10.65
N LEU A 142 -11.69 12.75 -10.51
CA LEU A 142 -11.31 14.14 -10.24
C LEU A 142 -11.69 15.10 -11.38
N LYS A 143 -11.63 14.65 -12.63
CA LYS A 143 -12.01 15.46 -13.80
C LYS A 143 -13.54 15.60 -13.94
N GLN A 144 -14.30 14.57 -13.59
CA GLN A 144 -15.75 14.57 -13.74
C GLN A 144 -16.45 15.31 -12.60
N ASN A 145 -16.12 14.98 -11.36
CA ASN A 145 -16.63 15.61 -10.16
C ASN A 145 -15.71 15.29 -8.98
N PRO A 146 -14.82 16.21 -8.58
CA PRO A 146 -13.93 16.00 -7.44
C PRO A 146 -14.71 16.10 -6.13
N ASP A 147 -15.54 15.10 -5.81
CA ASP A 147 -16.21 15.01 -4.52
C ASP A 147 -15.26 14.60 -3.39
N THR A 148 -15.76 14.53 -2.18
CA THR A 148 -14.97 14.22 -0.98
C THR A 148 -14.31 12.83 -1.08
N ASN A 149 -15.05 11.82 -1.57
CA ASN A 149 -14.53 10.46 -1.69
C ASN A 149 -13.44 10.35 -2.76
N ALA A 150 -13.62 11.00 -3.92
CA ALA A 150 -12.61 11.05 -4.97
C ALA A 150 -11.30 11.69 -4.45
N LEU A 151 -11.41 12.77 -3.65
CA LEU A 151 -10.26 13.42 -3.01
C LEU A 151 -9.58 12.52 -1.97
N VAL A 152 -10.34 11.79 -1.16
CA VAL A 152 -9.80 10.78 -0.21
C VAL A 152 -9.07 9.68 -0.96
N LEU A 153 -9.62 9.17 -2.07
CA LEU A 153 -8.97 8.17 -2.91
C LEU A 153 -7.68 8.71 -3.56
N ALA A 154 -7.69 9.96 -4.03
CA ALA A 154 -6.51 10.63 -4.56
C ALA A 154 -5.42 10.81 -3.50
N SER A 155 -5.79 11.13 -2.26
CA SER A 155 -4.87 11.19 -1.13
C SER A 155 -4.24 9.82 -0.83
N ARG A 156 -5.03 8.74 -0.78
CA ARG A 156 -4.54 7.37 -0.57
C ARG A 156 -3.63 6.89 -1.70
N TYR A 157 -3.98 7.21 -2.94
CA TYR A 157 -3.14 6.93 -4.10
C TYR A 157 -1.79 7.66 -4.00
N SER A 158 -1.81 8.96 -3.68
CA SER A 158 -0.61 9.78 -3.54
C SER A 158 0.33 9.26 -2.45
N GLU A 159 -0.21 8.81 -1.31
CA GLU A 159 0.57 8.17 -0.25
C GLU A 159 1.22 6.86 -0.72
N ARG A 160 0.45 5.99 -1.38
CA ARG A 160 0.98 4.72 -1.90
C ARG A 160 2.07 4.89 -2.96
N THR A 161 2.03 5.99 -3.68
CA THR A 161 3.04 6.35 -4.68
C THR A 161 4.18 7.20 -4.10
N GLY A 162 4.21 7.41 -2.77
CA GLY A 162 5.27 8.13 -2.08
C GLY A 162 5.19 9.66 -2.21
N SER A 163 4.07 10.20 -2.69
CA SER A 163 3.85 11.63 -2.86
C SER A 163 3.17 12.25 -1.63
N GLU A 164 3.88 12.31 -0.49
CA GLU A 164 3.34 12.80 0.79
C GLU A 164 2.70 14.20 0.68
N ALA A 165 3.36 15.12 -0.04
CA ALA A 165 2.84 16.48 -0.21
C ALA A 165 1.48 16.51 -0.91
N ARG A 166 1.29 15.68 -1.96
CA ARG A 166 -0.01 15.54 -2.64
C ARG A 166 -1.03 14.80 -1.80
N ALA A 167 -0.59 13.78 -1.04
CA ALA A 167 -1.48 13.10 -0.12
C ALA A 167 -2.10 14.07 0.88
N LEU A 168 -1.29 14.97 1.43
CA LEU A 168 -1.73 16.03 2.35
C LEU A 168 -2.61 17.08 1.65
N GLU A 169 -2.23 17.52 0.46
CA GLU A 169 -3.03 18.46 -0.34
C GLU A 169 -4.44 17.94 -0.59
N TYR A 170 -4.58 16.72 -1.12
CA TYR A 170 -5.89 16.12 -1.37
C TYR A 170 -6.68 15.86 -0.08
N ALA A 171 -6.03 15.45 1.01
CA ALA A 171 -6.71 15.27 2.29
C ALA A 171 -7.27 16.59 2.84
N ARG A 172 -6.50 17.69 2.77
CA ARG A 172 -6.99 19.04 3.15
C ARG A 172 -8.12 19.53 2.25
N MET A 173 -8.05 19.27 0.94
CA MET A 173 -9.14 19.58 0.01
C MET A 173 -10.41 18.81 0.36
N ALA A 174 -10.30 17.53 0.72
CA ALA A 174 -11.46 16.72 1.13
C ALA A 174 -12.14 17.30 2.37
N VAL A 175 -11.37 17.66 3.41
CA VAL A 175 -11.90 18.27 4.63
C VAL A 175 -12.46 19.67 4.36
N SER A 176 -11.82 20.49 3.53
CA SER A 176 -12.36 21.82 3.18
C SER A 176 -13.71 21.74 2.45
N ARG A 177 -13.91 20.70 1.65
CA ARG A 177 -15.17 20.47 0.94
C ARG A 177 -16.28 19.93 1.84
N ALA A 178 -15.95 19.06 2.78
CA ALA A 178 -16.88 18.46 3.72
C ALA A 178 -16.26 18.42 5.15
N PRO A 179 -16.29 19.54 5.90
CA PRO A 179 -15.62 19.63 7.20
C PRO A 179 -16.15 18.66 8.26
N GLN A 180 -17.39 18.18 8.12
CA GLN A 180 -18.02 17.23 9.04
C GLN A 180 -17.92 15.78 8.59
N ASP A 181 -17.33 15.52 7.43
CA ASP A 181 -17.16 14.16 6.92
C ASP A 181 -16.06 13.44 7.71
N GLN A 182 -16.43 12.38 8.40
CA GLN A 182 -15.52 11.63 9.27
C GLN A 182 -14.41 10.92 8.48
N ASN A 183 -14.72 10.41 7.26
CA ASN A 183 -13.73 9.74 6.43
C ASN A 183 -12.66 10.74 5.93
N ALA A 184 -13.07 11.95 5.56
CA ALA A 184 -12.13 13.02 5.18
C ALA A 184 -11.26 13.46 6.36
N GLN A 185 -11.87 13.65 7.56
CA GLN A 185 -11.14 13.99 8.78
C GLN A 185 -10.15 12.88 9.18
N ALA A 186 -10.59 11.62 9.17
CA ALA A 186 -9.72 10.47 9.47
C ALA A 186 -8.55 10.40 8.47
N ARG A 187 -8.84 10.60 7.18
CA ARG A 187 -7.80 10.61 6.15
C ARG A 187 -6.77 11.73 6.37
N LEU A 188 -7.22 12.94 6.68
CA LEU A 188 -6.31 14.04 6.99
C LEU A 188 -5.44 13.72 8.20
N ALA A 189 -6.04 13.19 9.26
CA ALA A 189 -5.31 12.79 10.47
C ALA A 189 -4.28 11.69 10.20
N GLU A 190 -4.59 10.68 9.37
CA GLU A 190 -3.65 9.63 8.96
C GLU A 190 -2.41 10.23 8.28
N VAL A 191 -2.63 11.12 7.30
CA VAL A 191 -1.54 11.74 6.55
C VAL A 191 -0.68 12.65 7.43
N LEU A 192 -1.31 13.46 8.28
CA LEU A 192 -0.63 14.36 9.21
C LEU A 192 0.15 13.59 10.29
N ALA A 193 -0.38 12.46 10.77
CA ALA A 193 0.29 11.61 11.76
C ALA A 193 1.59 10.98 11.24
N ALA A 194 1.66 10.71 9.94
CA ALA A 194 2.87 10.19 9.28
C ALA A 194 3.93 11.27 9.00
N SER A 195 3.61 12.56 9.21
CA SER A 195 4.53 13.67 8.93
C SER A 195 5.74 13.68 9.87
N SER A 196 6.88 14.11 9.35
CA SER A 196 8.07 14.39 10.15
C SER A 196 7.95 15.67 11.00
N LYS A 197 6.99 16.55 10.71
CA LYS A 197 6.81 17.83 11.39
C LYS A 197 5.95 17.66 12.66
N VAL A 198 6.48 18.13 13.80
CA VAL A 198 5.78 18.05 15.10
C VAL A 198 4.44 18.78 15.08
N ALA A 199 4.36 19.95 14.43
CA ALA A 199 3.12 20.71 14.32
C ALA A 199 2.01 19.96 13.54
N GLU A 200 2.36 19.31 12.44
CA GLU A 200 1.41 18.50 11.65
C GLU A 200 0.93 17.28 12.46
N ARG A 201 1.83 16.61 13.21
CA ARG A 201 1.42 15.52 14.11
C ARG A 201 0.57 16.00 15.28
N ALA A 202 0.77 17.23 15.76
CA ALA A 202 -0.10 17.82 16.78
C ALA A 202 -1.50 18.09 16.23
N GLU A 203 -1.62 18.64 15.02
CA GLU A 203 -2.89 18.82 14.29
C GLU A 203 -3.60 17.45 14.11
N ALA A 204 -2.86 16.41 13.74
CA ALA A 204 -3.39 15.06 13.63
C ALA A 204 -4.02 14.57 14.93
N ARG A 205 -3.33 14.75 16.07
CA ARG A 205 -3.84 14.34 17.38
C ARG A 205 -5.15 15.06 17.76
N GLU A 206 -5.24 16.36 17.47
CA GLU A 206 -6.49 17.11 17.72
C GLU A 206 -7.66 16.53 16.93
N ILE A 207 -7.46 16.26 15.64
CA ILE A 207 -8.49 15.64 14.79
C ILE A 207 -8.84 14.25 15.31
N LEU A 208 -7.85 13.41 15.63
CA LEU A 208 -8.07 12.05 16.13
C LEU A 208 -8.83 12.05 17.46
N TRP A 209 -8.54 12.98 18.38
CA TRP A 209 -9.31 13.13 19.62
C TRP A 209 -10.75 13.53 19.35
N ALA A 210 -11.00 14.41 18.39
CA ALA A 210 -12.36 14.80 18.01
C ALA A 210 -13.14 13.64 17.36
N VAL A 211 -12.48 12.77 16.59
CA VAL A 211 -13.09 11.56 16.03
C VAL A 211 -13.32 10.50 17.11
N ALA A 212 -12.34 10.28 17.99
CA ALA A 212 -12.44 9.30 19.09
C ALA A 212 -13.54 9.64 20.11
N ALA A 213 -13.89 10.92 20.25
CA ALA A 213 -14.98 11.38 21.13
C ALA A 213 -16.38 11.06 20.57
N LYS A 214 -16.52 10.80 19.28
CA LYS A 214 -17.79 10.48 18.62
C LYS A 214 -18.03 8.96 18.60
N ASN A 215 -19.25 8.53 18.87
CA ASN A 215 -19.64 7.14 18.66
C ASN A 215 -19.87 6.90 17.14
N GLY A 216 -18.87 6.34 16.46
CA GLY A 216 -18.91 6.09 15.03
C GLY A 216 -17.98 4.94 14.62
N PRO A 217 -18.04 4.51 13.34
CA PRO A 217 -17.23 3.40 12.85
C PRO A 217 -15.72 3.68 12.93
N ASP A 218 -15.32 4.96 12.84
CA ASP A 218 -13.91 5.36 12.82
C ASP A 218 -13.31 5.59 14.21
N ARG A 219 -14.13 5.49 15.29
CA ARG A 219 -13.66 5.69 16.67
C ARG A 219 -12.49 4.79 17.03
N ARG A 220 -12.59 3.48 16.73
CA ARG A 220 -11.52 2.50 17.01
C ARG A 220 -10.24 2.87 16.29
N SER A 221 -10.32 3.12 14.97
CA SER A 221 -9.16 3.49 14.17
C SER A 221 -8.49 4.77 14.67
N ALA A 222 -9.27 5.76 15.13
CA ALA A 222 -8.72 6.97 15.71
C ALA A 222 -7.99 6.70 17.04
N ILE A 223 -8.54 5.85 17.93
CA ILE A 223 -7.88 5.47 19.19
C ILE A 223 -6.59 4.69 18.93
N GLU A 224 -6.60 3.73 17.98
CA GLU A 224 -5.41 2.99 17.57
C GLU A 224 -4.34 3.90 16.96
N SER A 225 -4.74 4.90 16.16
CA SER A 225 -3.82 5.88 15.58
C SER A 225 -3.22 6.81 16.64
N LEU A 226 -4.01 7.22 17.63
CA LEU A 226 -3.51 7.93 18.80
C LEU A 226 -2.48 7.10 19.56
N ALA A 227 -2.76 5.82 19.83
CA ALA A 227 -1.84 4.94 20.54
C ALA A 227 -0.46 4.80 19.84
N ARG A 228 -0.46 4.84 18.51
CA ARG A 228 0.79 4.80 17.71
C ARG A 228 1.53 6.14 17.64
N SER A 229 0.92 7.24 18.07
CA SER A 229 1.55 8.57 18.01
C SER A 229 2.79 8.63 18.92
N PRO A 230 3.95 9.07 18.40
CA PRO A 230 5.19 9.15 19.20
C PRO A 230 5.19 10.28 20.22
N ASP A 231 4.34 11.30 20.02
CA ASP A 231 4.40 12.56 20.78
C ASP A 231 3.33 12.67 21.88
N LEU A 232 2.73 11.53 22.30
CA LEU A 232 1.74 11.55 23.38
C LEU A 232 2.38 11.88 24.72
N THR A 233 1.78 12.82 25.43
CA THR A 233 2.07 13.06 26.85
C THR A 233 1.58 11.90 27.72
N ILE A 234 2.14 11.73 28.92
CA ILE A 234 1.71 10.69 29.88
C ILE A 234 0.20 10.76 30.15
N ASN A 235 -0.37 11.95 30.26
CA ASN A 235 -1.80 12.13 30.48
C ASN A 235 -2.63 11.70 29.27
N GLU A 236 -2.17 11.99 28.05
CA GLU A 236 -2.82 11.51 26.83
C GLU A 236 -2.71 9.98 26.70
N GLN A 237 -1.57 9.38 27.04
CA GLN A 237 -1.39 7.93 27.06
C GLN A 237 -2.39 7.26 28.00
N ARG A 238 -2.58 7.79 29.22
CA ARG A 238 -3.61 7.30 30.16
C ARG A 238 -5.02 7.40 29.56
N LYS A 239 -5.34 8.56 28.98
CA LYS A 239 -6.63 8.77 28.32
C LYS A 239 -6.87 7.80 27.16
N VAL A 240 -5.84 7.48 26.37
CA VAL A 240 -5.94 6.46 25.31
C VAL A 240 -6.20 5.07 25.90
N LEU A 241 -5.50 4.69 26.97
CA LEU A 241 -5.73 3.42 27.67
C LEU A 241 -7.17 3.31 28.19
N ASP A 242 -7.71 4.39 28.78
CA ASP A 242 -9.11 4.43 29.23
C ASP A 242 -10.09 4.26 28.05
N GLN A 243 -9.78 4.83 26.88
CA GLN A 243 -10.60 4.63 25.69
C GLN A 243 -10.58 3.19 25.20
N PHE A 244 -9.44 2.49 25.25
CA PHE A 244 -9.36 1.07 24.88
C PHE A 244 -10.26 0.20 25.75
N HIS A 245 -10.33 0.44 27.07
CA HIS A 245 -11.20 -0.31 27.96
C HIS A 245 -12.71 -0.19 27.62
N ASN A 246 -13.09 0.87 26.92
CA ASN A 246 -14.46 1.15 26.50
C ASN A 246 -14.75 0.68 25.05
N LEU A 247 -13.84 -0.06 24.41
CA LEU A 247 -14.06 -0.62 23.07
C LEU A 247 -14.61 -2.05 23.14
N GLU A 248 -15.71 -2.29 22.43
CA GLU A 248 -16.29 -3.62 22.29
C GLU A 248 -16.42 -4.00 20.80
N PRO A 249 -16.02 -5.24 20.41
CA PRO A 249 -15.23 -6.21 21.19
C PRO A 249 -13.78 -5.74 21.35
N PHE A 250 -13.15 -6.03 22.49
CA PHE A 250 -11.72 -5.76 22.70
C PHE A 250 -10.88 -6.79 21.93
N THR A 251 -10.01 -6.33 21.04
CA THR A 251 -9.24 -7.17 20.10
C THR A 251 -7.79 -7.37 20.58
N VAL A 252 -7.09 -8.34 19.97
CA VAL A 252 -5.64 -8.51 20.21
C VAL A 252 -4.85 -7.26 19.81
N THR A 253 -5.22 -6.60 18.73
CA THR A 253 -4.58 -5.35 18.29
C THR A 253 -4.70 -4.26 19.34
N ASP A 254 -5.89 -4.09 19.94
CA ASP A 254 -6.12 -3.14 21.04
C ASP A 254 -5.23 -3.50 22.24
N ALA A 255 -5.14 -4.80 22.58
CA ALA A 255 -4.33 -5.28 23.70
C ALA A 255 -2.84 -5.02 23.48
N LEU A 256 -2.31 -5.27 22.28
CA LEU A 256 -0.90 -5.02 21.94
C LEU A 256 -0.57 -3.54 22.01
N LEU A 257 -1.41 -2.66 21.45
CA LEU A 257 -1.22 -1.21 21.52
C LEU A 257 -1.33 -0.68 22.97
N ALA A 258 -2.26 -1.23 23.75
CA ALA A 258 -2.37 -0.89 25.17
C ALA A 258 -1.12 -1.35 25.95
N ALA A 259 -0.58 -2.53 25.63
CA ALA A 259 0.67 -3.02 26.22
C ALA A 259 1.86 -2.12 25.85
N ASP A 260 1.97 -1.66 24.59
CA ASP A 260 3.00 -0.72 24.16
C ASP A 260 2.97 0.60 24.94
N LEU A 261 1.77 1.14 25.19
CA LEU A 261 1.60 2.33 26.02
C LEU A 261 1.98 2.06 27.48
N ARG A 262 1.58 0.91 28.05
CA ARG A 262 1.94 0.52 29.43
C ARG A 262 3.46 0.35 29.58
N LEU A 263 4.15 -0.25 28.60
CA LEU A 263 5.61 -0.38 28.57
C LEU A 263 6.33 0.97 28.62
N LYS A 264 5.78 1.98 27.92
CA LYS A 264 6.33 3.35 27.95
C LYS A 264 6.09 4.06 29.29
N MET A 265 4.92 3.82 29.90
CA MET A 265 4.50 4.51 31.13
C MET A 265 5.04 3.86 32.41
N GLN A 266 5.30 2.57 32.39
CA GLN A 266 5.64 1.74 33.55
C GLN A 266 6.85 0.86 33.23
N PRO A 267 8.02 1.42 32.96
CA PRO A 267 9.21 0.65 32.60
C PRO A 267 9.64 -0.35 33.69
N GLU A 268 9.28 -0.08 34.96
CA GLU A 268 9.53 -0.98 36.07
C GLU A 268 8.71 -2.27 36.02
N ASN A 269 7.56 -2.26 35.35
CA ASN A 269 6.63 -3.40 35.23
C ASN A 269 6.78 -4.17 33.92
N THR A 270 7.84 -3.93 33.18
CA THR A 270 8.06 -4.46 31.83
C THR A 270 7.88 -5.99 31.76
N ALA A 271 8.48 -6.74 32.68
CA ALA A 271 8.38 -8.20 32.69
C ALA A 271 6.92 -8.68 32.89
N VAL A 272 6.21 -8.04 33.82
CA VAL A 272 4.81 -8.38 34.13
C VAL A 272 3.91 -8.12 32.92
N ILE A 273 4.13 -7.03 32.20
CA ILE A 273 3.34 -6.68 31.01
C ILE A 273 3.51 -7.74 29.91
N TYR A 274 4.73 -8.21 29.66
CA TYR A 274 4.96 -9.29 28.68
C TYR A 274 4.32 -10.61 29.11
N ASP A 275 4.46 -10.97 30.39
CA ASP A 275 3.90 -12.22 30.91
C ASP A 275 2.36 -12.20 30.88
N ASP A 276 1.72 -11.07 31.22
CA ASP A 276 0.27 -10.87 31.09
C ASP A 276 -0.21 -11.04 29.65
N MET A 277 0.52 -10.48 28.67
CA MET A 277 0.18 -10.60 27.25
C MET A 277 0.25 -12.05 26.78
N VAL A 278 1.30 -12.78 27.16
CA VAL A 278 1.45 -14.21 26.84
C VAL A 278 0.34 -15.03 27.51
N ALA A 279 0.05 -14.80 28.78
CA ALA A 279 -0.97 -15.54 29.53
C ALA A 279 -2.39 -15.30 28.97
N THR A 280 -2.71 -14.06 28.60
CA THR A 280 -4.08 -13.68 28.19
C THR A 280 -4.34 -13.98 26.72
N TRP A 281 -3.38 -13.70 25.85
CA TRP A 281 -3.55 -13.71 24.40
C TRP A 281 -2.72 -14.77 23.67
N GLY A 282 -1.67 -15.32 24.29
CA GLY A 282 -0.77 -16.27 23.65
C GLY A 282 -1.46 -17.49 23.04
N ALA A 283 -2.49 -18.04 23.69
CA ALA A 283 -3.26 -19.15 23.13
C ALA A 283 -4.27 -18.74 22.04
N LYS A 284 -4.80 -17.50 22.12
CA LYS A 284 -5.87 -16.99 21.26
C LYS A 284 -5.35 -16.33 19.98
N ALA A 285 -4.19 -15.71 20.05
CA ALA A 285 -3.57 -14.89 19.00
C ALA A 285 -2.05 -15.11 18.99
N LYS A 286 -1.65 -16.39 18.90
CA LYS A 286 -0.26 -16.84 19.06
C LYS A 286 0.70 -16.12 18.11
N LEU A 287 0.32 -15.96 16.85
CA LEU A 287 1.15 -15.33 15.83
C LEU A 287 1.41 -13.86 16.15
N GLU A 288 0.35 -13.11 16.41
CA GLU A 288 0.41 -11.67 16.67
C GLU A 288 1.22 -11.38 17.93
N VAL A 289 1.02 -12.17 18.99
CA VAL A 289 1.77 -12.03 20.26
C VAL A 289 3.24 -12.38 20.05
N ALA A 290 3.55 -13.46 19.33
CA ALA A 290 4.94 -13.85 19.07
C ALA A 290 5.68 -12.81 18.22
N GLN A 291 5.03 -12.27 17.18
CA GLN A 291 5.59 -11.20 16.36
C GLN A 291 5.83 -9.93 17.18
N TRP A 292 4.90 -9.57 18.07
CA TRP A 292 5.05 -8.44 18.96
C TRP A 292 6.19 -8.64 19.96
N LEU A 293 6.36 -9.83 20.53
CA LEU A 293 7.48 -10.17 21.39
C LEU A 293 8.82 -10.05 20.65
N ASN A 294 8.90 -10.52 19.40
CA ASN A 294 10.09 -10.37 18.56
C ASN A 294 10.40 -8.89 18.29
N ALA A 295 9.40 -8.07 18.00
CA ALA A 295 9.58 -6.63 17.77
C ALA A 295 10.13 -5.92 19.02
N HIS A 296 9.79 -6.42 20.22
CA HIS A 296 10.30 -5.93 21.51
C HIS A 296 11.56 -6.69 22.00
N GLN A 297 12.20 -7.49 21.14
CA GLN A 297 13.41 -8.25 21.47
C GLN A 297 13.22 -9.24 22.64
N GLN A 298 11.98 -9.71 22.86
CA GLN A 298 11.65 -10.72 23.86
C GLN A 298 11.69 -12.13 23.24
N PHE A 299 12.84 -12.48 22.65
CA PHE A 299 12.98 -13.67 21.82
C PHE A 299 12.75 -14.97 22.59
N ASP A 300 13.25 -15.09 23.81
CA ASP A 300 13.02 -16.28 24.64
C ASP A 300 11.54 -16.51 24.96
N ARG A 301 10.79 -15.43 25.22
CA ARG A 301 9.32 -15.51 25.41
C ARG A 301 8.61 -15.93 24.13
N ALA A 302 9.02 -15.37 22.99
CA ALA A 302 8.49 -15.75 21.68
C ALA A 302 8.80 -17.22 21.35
N LEU A 303 10.02 -17.70 21.61
CA LEU A 303 10.43 -19.10 21.42
C LEU A 303 9.70 -20.06 22.35
N SER A 304 9.38 -19.64 23.57
CA SER A 304 8.57 -20.41 24.52
C SER A 304 7.11 -20.51 24.08
N LEU A 305 6.56 -19.43 23.48
CA LEU A 305 5.20 -19.38 22.98
C LEU A 305 5.04 -20.19 21.68
N VAL A 306 6.02 -20.10 20.77
CA VAL A 306 6.03 -20.83 19.49
C VAL A 306 7.00 -22.01 19.60
N GLY A 307 6.47 -23.18 19.96
CA GLY A 307 7.25 -24.40 20.11
C GLY A 307 7.88 -24.90 18.80
N PRO A 308 8.88 -25.82 18.90
CA PRO A 308 9.61 -26.33 17.72
C PRO A 308 8.76 -27.16 16.76
N GLN A 309 7.62 -27.67 17.21
CA GLN A 309 6.69 -28.50 16.42
C GLN A 309 5.41 -27.76 16.00
N GLU A 310 5.32 -26.45 16.29
CA GLU A 310 4.16 -25.66 15.91
C GLU A 310 3.97 -25.64 14.39
N GLY A 311 2.72 -25.85 13.95
CA GLY A 311 2.34 -25.82 12.54
C GLY A 311 2.06 -24.40 12.06
N GLY A 312 2.22 -24.22 10.75
CA GLY A 312 1.94 -22.95 10.10
C GLY A 312 3.21 -22.18 9.73
N PHE A 313 3.22 -21.72 8.48
CA PHE A 313 4.39 -21.09 7.86
C PHE A 313 4.80 -19.79 8.58
N GLU A 314 3.84 -18.92 8.92
CA GLU A 314 4.10 -17.64 9.57
C GLU A 314 4.65 -17.81 11.01
N LEU A 315 4.16 -18.78 11.77
CA LEU A 315 4.68 -19.10 13.09
C LEU A 315 6.13 -19.60 13.01
N LEU A 316 6.42 -20.43 12.00
CA LEU A 316 7.78 -20.92 11.79
C LEU A 316 8.73 -19.77 11.41
N LEU A 317 8.32 -18.86 10.50
CA LEU A 317 9.13 -17.66 10.20
C LEU A 317 9.40 -16.83 11.46
N THR A 318 8.37 -16.58 12.26
CA THR A 318 8.48 -15.84 13.52
C THR A 318 9.46 -16.52 14.48
N ARG A 319 9.44 -17.86 14.56
CA ARG A 319 10.39 -18.64 15.35
C ARG A 319 11.80 -18.56 14.80
N LEU A 320 11.98 -18.71 13.48
CA LEU A 320 13.30 -18.62 12.83
C LEU A 320 13.94 -17.25 13.02
N ASP A 321 13.14 -16.17 12.97
CA ASP A 321 13.63 -14.82 13.23
C ASP A 321 14.10 -14.66 14.68
N ALA A 322 13.37 -15.18 15.66
CA ALA A 322 13.79 -15.19 17.06
C ALA A 322 15.06 -16.00 17.30
N LEU A 323 15.15 -17.23 16.74
CA LEU A 323 16.34 -18.07 16.83
C LEU A 323 17.55 -17.39 16.20
N ALA A 324 17.37 -16.72 15.07
CA ALA A 324 18.46 -16.01 14.39
C ALA A 324 18.93 -14.78 15.17
N ALA A 325 18.02 -14.07 15.85
CA ALA A 325 18.39 -12.96 16.73
C ALA A 325 19.19 -13.42 17.95
N GLU A 326 18.84 -14.58 18.53
CA GLU A 326 19.56 -15.22 19.64
C GLU A 326 20.78 -16.04 19.19
N GLN A 327 21.11 -16.05 17.88
CA GLN A 327 22.22 -16.80 17.31
C GLN A 327 22.16 -18.33 17.58
N ARG A 328 20.95 -18.88 17.73
CA ARG A 328 20.71 -20.32 17.99
C ARG A 328 20.72 -21.11 16.68
N TRP A 329 21.87 -21.14 16.03
CA TRP A 329 22.04 -21.64 14.66
C TRP A 329 21.73 -23.13 14.51
N ASP A 330 22.07 -23.96 15.51
CA ASP A 330 21.78 -25.41 15.48
C ASP A 330 20.28 -25.69 15.45
N GLU A 331 19.48 -24.89 16.18
CA GLU A 331 18.04 -25.04 16.17
C GLU A 331 17.42 -24.55 14.87
N ILE A 332 18.03 -23.57 14.20
CA ILE A 332 17.61 -23.14 12.86
C ILE A 332 17.83 -24.30 11.87
N ASP A 333 19.00 -24.98 11.91
CA ASP A 333 19.27 -26.09 11.00
C ASP A 333 18.28 -27.24 11.20
N ILE A 334 17.97 -27.59 12.45
CA ILE A 334 16.93 -28.57 12.79
C ILE A 334 15.56 -28.13 12.24
N ALA A 335 15.20 -26.86 12.44
CA ALA A 335 13.92 -26.32 11.97
C ALA A 335 13.82 -26.33 10.43
N LEU A 336 14.91 -26.01 9.72
CA LEU A 336 14.99 -26.01 8.26
C LEU A 336 14.95 -27.42 7.65
N SER A 337 15.26 -28.45 8.42
CA SER A 337 15.21 -29.85 8.00
C SER A 337 13.79 -30.46 8.05
N ARG A 338 12.79 -29.72 8.51
CA ARG A 338 11.40 -30.17 8.60
C ARG A 338 10.77 -30.38 7.22
N LYS A 339 10.03 -31.49 7.07
CA LYS A 339 9.39 -31.88 5.78
C LYS A 339 8.29 -30.92 5.32
N ASP A 340 7.63 -30.21 6.24
CA ASP A 340 6.56 -29.25 5.93
C ASP A 340 7.09 -27.95 5.28
N LEU A 341 8.39 -27.68 5.37
CA LEU A 341 9.04 -26.55 4.69
C LEU A 341 9.33 -26.77 3.21
N SER A 342 9.21 -27.98 2.71
CA SER A 342 9.43 -28.29 1.28
C SER A 342 8.53 -27.47 0.33
N SER A 343 7.43 -26.91 0.84
CA SER A 343 6.53 -26.02 0.09
C SER A 343 7.06 -24.58 -0.13
N ASN A 344 8.12 -24.17 0.63
CA ASN A 344 8.68 -22.82 0.53
C ASN A 344 10.22 -22.83 0.42
N PRO A 345 10.76 -23.38 -0.67
CA PRO A 345 12.21 -23.58 -0.81
C PRO A 345 12.99 -22.26 -0.85
N VAL A 346 12.40 -21.13 -1.25
CA VAL A 346 13.03 -19.80 -1.23
C VAL A 346 13.44 -19.41 0.19
N VAL A 347 12.54 -19.63 1.15
CA VAL A 347 12.76 -19.30 2.56
C VAL A 347 13.85 -20.20 3.15
N VAL A 348 13.78 -21.50 2.88
CA VAL A 348 14.78 -22.47 3.35
C VAL A 348 16.18 -22.07 2.90
N GLU A 349 16.35 -21.78 1.60
CA GLU A 349 17.65 -21.39 1.06
C GLU A 349 18.14 -20.02 1.60
N ALA A 350 17.25 -19.06 1.80
CA ALA A 350 17.60 -17.76 2.36
C ALA A 350 18.07 -17.87 3.83
N PHE A 351 17.38 -18.68 4.65
CA PHE A 351 17.81 -18.91 6.04
C PHE A 351 19.11 -19.76 6.11
N ARG A 352 19.29 -20.74 5.22
CA ARG A 352 20.59 -21.46 5.10
C ARG A 352 21.72 -20.51 4.78
N ALA A 353 21.51 -19.60 3.83
CA ALA A 353 22.52 -18.59 3.50
C ALA A 353 22.89 -17.71 4.70
N ARG A 354 21.90 -17.31 5.51
CA ARG A 354 22.12 -16.53 6.74
C ARG A 354 22.88 -17.34 7.80
N LEU A 355 22.51 -18.62 7.99
CA LEU A 355 23.17 -19.56 8.90
C LEU A 355 24.64 -19.74 8.52
N ILE A 356 24.95 -20.07 7.26
CA ILE A 356 26.30 -20.33 6.77
C ILE A 356 27.18 -19.08 6.85
N ARG A 357 26.61 -17.90 6.59
CA ARG A 357 27.31 -16.62 6.75
C ARG A 357 27.75 -16.39 8.21
N ALA A 358 26.94 -16.79 9.17
CA ALA A 358 27.29 -16.69 10.58
C ALA A 358 28.40 -17.63 10.98
N GLN A 359 28.64 -18.69 10.20
CA GLN A 359 29.73 -19.69 10.36
C GLN A 359 30.99 -19.36 9.52
N ASP A 360 31.15 -18.12 9.06
CA ASP A 360 32.27 -17.59 8.27
C ASP A 360 32.50 -18.19 6.86
N SER A 361 31.57 -18.97 6.31
CA SER A 361 31.68 -19.45 4.92
C SER A 361 30.93 -18.53 3.94
N SER A 362 31.58 -17.43 3.53
CA SER A 362 30.97 -16.42 2.65
C SER A 362 30.65 -16.96 1.25
N LEU A 363 31.41 -17.94 0.73
CA LEU A 363 31.19 -18.52 -0.61
C LEU A 363 29.92 -19.39 -0.64
N ASP A 364 29.79 -20.28 0.35
CA ASP A 364 28.66 -21.19 0.44
C ASP A 364 27.37 -20.43 0.74
N ALA A 365 27.41 -19.41 1.61
CA ALA A 365 26.30 -18.51 1.84
C ALA A 365 25.82 -17.84 0.53
N ARG A 366 26.76 -17.43 -0.32
CA ARG A 366 26.46 -16.81 -1.61
C ARG A 366 25.78 -17.78 -2.59
N MET A 367 26.14 -19.06 -2.57
CA MET A 367 25.48 -20.11 -3.35
C MET A 367 24.01 -20.24 -2.94
N HIS A 368 23.71 -20.36 -1.65
CA HIS A 368 22.35 -20.47 -1.12
C HIS A 368 21.51 -19.22 -1.41
N TRP A 369 22.07 -18.01 -1.29
CA TRP A 369 21.42 -16.78 -1.71
C TRP A 369 21.05 -16.77 -3.19
N ASN A 370 21.97 -17.21 -4.08
CA ASN A 370 21.70 -17.31 -5.52
C ASN A 370 20.62 -18.36 -5.81
N GLN A 371 20.60 -19.45 -5.06
CA GLN A 371 19.56 -20.48 -5.17
C GLN A 371 18.20 -19.97 -4.74
N ALA A 372 18.12 -19.25 -3.61
CA ALA A 372 16.88 -18.58 -3.18
C ALA A 372 16.35 -17.64 -4.27
N LEU A 373 17.23 -16.83 -4.87
CA LEU A 373 16.87 -15.92 -5.96
C LEU A 373 16.42 -16.65 -7.25
N ALA A 374 17.01 -17.79 -7.55
CA ALA A 374 16.61 -18.63 -8.69
C ALA A 374 15.22 -19.25 -8.45
N LEU A 375 14.99 -19.79 -7.25
CA LEU A 375 13.71 -20.39 -6.84
C LEU A 375 12.57 -19.35 -6.73
N ALA A 376 12.88 -18.10 -6.40
CA ALA A 376 11.90 -17.03 -6.41
C ALA A 376 11.39 -16.72 -7.83
N GLY A 377 12.22 -16.95 -8.86
CA GLY A 377 11.85 -16.75 -10.26
C GLY A 377 11.36 -15.33 -10.54
N ASN A 378 10.10 -15.22 -11.02
CA ASN A 378 9.39 -13.96 -11.27
C ASN A 378 8.16 -13.77 -10.36
N ASP A 379 8.05 -14.57 -9.30
CA ASP A 379 6.96 -14.44 -8.33
C ASP A 379 7.16 -13.17 -7.49
N SER A 380 6.26 -12.21 -7.65
CA SER A 380 6.35 -10.89 -7.01
C SER A 380 6.34 -10.98 -5.49
N SER A 381 5.58 -11.91 -4.90
CA SER A 381 5.50 -12.09 -3.45
C SER A 381 6.80 -12.64 -2.89
N LYS A 382 7.38 -13.66 -3.55
CA LYS A 382 8.66 -14.25 -3.17
C LYS A 382 9.82 -13.28 -3.35
N LEU A 383 9.84 -12.53 -4.46
CA LEU A 383 10.88 -11.51 -4.72
C LEU A 383 10.82 -10.36 -3.72
N ARG A 384 9.62 -9.92 -3.34
CA ARG A 384 9.42 -8.88 -2.32
C ARG A 384 9.96 -9.35 -0.97
N TRP A 385 9.55 -10.54 -0.54
CA TRP A 385 10.02 -11.12 0.72
C TRP A 385 11.53 -11.32 0.71
N LEU A 386 12.09 -11.95 -0.34
CA LEU A 386 13.52 -12.21 -0.46
C LEU A 386 14.35 -10.92 -0.48
N GLY A 387 13.88 -9.89 -1.20
CA GLY A 387 14.54 -8.59 -1.24
C GLY A 387 14.65 -7.94 0.14
N ALA A 388 13.53 -7.92 0.89
CA ALA A 388 13.51 -7.37 2.25
C ALA A 388 14.37 -8.20 3.22
N PHE A 389 14.27 -9.53 3.19
CA PHE A 389 15.03 -10.42 4.06
C PHE A 389 16.55 -10.36 3.78
N ALA A 390 16.94 -10.30 2.51
CA ALA A 390 18.35 -10.17 2.12
C ALA A 390 18.92 -8.80 2.53
N GLU A 391 18.16 -7.70 2.37
CA GLU A 391 18.53 -6.35 2.83
C GLU A 391 18.76 -6.34 4.34
N GLN A 392 17.83 -6.90 5.12
CA GLN A 392 17.93 -7.01 6.57
C GLN A 392 19.13 -7.90 7.00
N SER A 393 19.42 -8.95 6.24
CA SER A 393 20.54 -9.85 6.48
C SER A 393 21.89 -9.30 5.99
N GLY A 394 21.93 -8.09 5.41
CA GLY A 394 23.15 -7.49 4.85
C GLY A 394 23.65 -8.16 3.56
N ALA A 395 22.80 -8.91 2.86
CA ALA A 395 23.08 -9.49 1.55
C ALA A 395 22.64 -8.53 0.43
N ASP A 396 23.18 -7.31 0.44
CA ASP A 396 22.73 -6.16 -0.34
C ASP A 396 22.71 -6.42 -1.85
N GLU A 397 23.67 -7.19 -2.38
CA GLU A 397 23.72 -7.58 -3.80
C GLU A 397 22.51 -8.44 -4.20
N ILE A 398 22.13 -9.38 -3.35
CA ILE A 398 20.95 -10.24 -3.58
C ILE A 398 19.67 -9.44 -3.44
N ALA A 399 19.57 -8.59 -2.42
CA ALA A 399 18.45 -7.69 -2.23
C ALA A 399 18.23 -6.80 -3.46
N LEU A 400 19.30 -6.19 -3.98
CA LEU A 400 19.26 -5.36 -5.18
C LEU A 400 18.75 -6.15 -6.40
N ARG A 401 19.27 -7.37 -6.61
CA ARG A 401 18.85 -8.24 -7.71
C ARG A 401 17.38 -8.69 -7.58
N ALA A 402 16.93 -8.98 -6.37
CA ALA A 402 15.54 -9.32 -6.09
C ALA A 402 14.61 -8.13 -6.40
N PHE A 403 14.94 -6.92 -5.94
CA PHE A 403 14.17 -5.71 -6.24
C PHE A 403 14.25 -5.32 -7.73
N GLN A 404 15.36 -5.55 -8.42
CA GLN A 404 15.47 -5.35 -9.87
C GLN A 404 14.55 -6.28 -10.66
N ARG A 405 14.43 -7.56 -10.25
CA ARG A 405 13.48 -8.50 -10.85
C ARG A 405 12.03 -8.11 -10.52
N LEU A 406 11.77 -7.75 -9.26
CA LEU A 406 10.45 -7.29 -8.82
C LEU A 406 9.97 -6.08 -9.61
N ALA A 407 10.86 -5.12 -9.91
CA ALA A 407 10.51 -3.94 -10.73
C ALA A 407 10.14 -4.27 -12.19
N ARG A 408 10.46 -5.47 -12.67
CA ARG A 408 10.10 -5.97 -14.01
C ARG A 408 8.86 -6.86 -13.99
N SER A 409 8.41 -7.26 -12.81
CA SER A 409 7.20 -8.08 -12.65
C SER A 409 5.95 -7.24 -12.93
N PRO A 410 4.84 -7.88 -13.36
CA PRO A 410 3.56 -7.17 -13.47
C PRO A 410 3.16 -6.54 -12.15
N GLY A 411 2.63 -5.32 -12.20
CA GLY A 411 2.18 -4.56 -11.04
C GLY A 411 2.96 -3.26 -10.84
N ASP A 412 2.79 -2.63 -9.67
CA ASP A 412 3.45 -1.38 -9.35
C ASP A 412 4.92 -1.58 -8.95
N PRO A 413 5.87 -0.97 -9.67
CA PRO A 413 7.29 -1.07 -9.36
C PRO A 413 7.75 -0.16 -8.21
N SER A 414 6.89 0.69 -7.64
CA SER A 414 7.28 1.74 -6.66
C SER A 414 8.00 1.17 -5.44
N LEU A 415 7.50 0.07 -4.86
CA LEU A 415 8.16 -0.60 -3.74
C LEU A 415 9.54 -1.12 -4.12
N ALA A 416 9.66 -1.73 -5.29
CA ALA A 416 10.92 -2.25 -5.80
C ALA A 416 11.94 -1.13 -6.07
N LEU A 417 11.50 -0.01 -6.66
CA LEU A 417 12.34 1.17 -6.86
C LEU A 417 12.77 1.81 -5.55
N ALA A 418 11.88 1.86 -4.54
CA ALA A 418 12.24 2.33 -3.20
C ALA A 418 13.32 1.45 -2.55
N GLY A 419 13.22 0.12 -2.66
CA GLY A 419 14.25 -0.81 -2.20
C GLY A 419 15.58 -0.62 -2.92
N GLN A 420 15.55 -0.53 -4.25
CA GLN A 420 16.74 -0.23 -5.04
C GLN A 420 17.38 1.11 -4.65
N GLN A 421 16.58 2.15 -4.39
CA GLN A 421 17.05 3.47 -3.98
C GLN A 421 17.77 3.43 -2.63
N ARG A 422 17.21 2.72 -1.64
CA ARG A 422 17.86 2.54 -0.32
C ARG A 422 19.22 1.85 -0.47
N LEU A 423 19.26 0.76 -1.26
CA LEU A 423 20.49 0.01 -1.49
C LEU A 423 21.54 0.82 -2.26
N ALA A 424 21.14 1.54 -3.32
CA ALA A 424 22.04 2.42 -4.07
C ALA A 424 22.62 3.52 -3.16
N ALA A 425 21.81 4.10 -2.29
CA ALA A 425 22.27 5.08 -1.30
C ALA A 425 23.25 4.46 -0.27
N LYS A 426 22.94 3.25 0.23
CA LYS A 426 23.83 2.50 1.14
C LYS A 426 25.17 2.16 0.51
N MET A 427 25.17 1.84 -0.79
CA MET A 427 26.37 1.54 -1.58
C MET A 427 27.07 2.79 -2.11
N HIS A 428 26.59 3.98 -1.80
CA HIS A 428 27.10 5.29 -2.28
C HIS A 428 27.16 5.41 -3.81
N ASP A 429 26.32 4.65 -4.53
CA ASP A 429 26.22 4.73 -5.99
C ASP A 429 25.26 5.84 -6.43
N ILE A 430 25.83 7.03 -6.63
CA ILE A 430 25.05 8.20 -7.07
C ILE A 430 24.49 8.00 -8.48
N SER A 431 25.21 7.29 -9.37
CA SER A 431 24.76 7.06 -10.74
C SER A 431 23.56 6.12 -10.80
N ALA A 432 23.59 5.04 -10.01
CA ALA A 432 22.43 4.15 -9.83
C ALA A 432 21.27 4.91 -9.16
N SER A 433 21.54 5.68 -8.10
CA SER A 433 20.53 6.48 -7.40
C SER A 433 19.82 7.46 -8.34
N ARG A 434 20.56 8.12 -9.22
CA ARG A 434 20.00 8.98 -10.26
C ARG A 434 19.09 8.22 -11.23
N THR A 435 19.58 7.09 -11.75
CA THR A 435 18.81 6.27 -12.71
C THR A 435 17.50 5.77 -12.09
N ILE A 436 17.52 5.40 -10.81
CA ILE A 436 16.32 4.96 -10.08
C ILE A 436 15.37 6.14 -9.87
N ALA A 437 15.91 7.32 -9.52
CA ALA A 437 15.12 8.54 -9.36
C ALA A 437 14.42 8.95 -10.67
N GLU A 438 15.08 8.81 -11.83
CA GLU A 438 14.46 9.04 -13.15
C GLU A 438 13.32 8.06 -13.43
N LYS A 439 13.49 6.78 -13.11
CA LYS A 439 12.41 5.79 -13.25
C LYS A 439 11.23 6.13 -12.34
N THR A 440 11.50 6.57 -11.11
CA THR A 440 10.46 7.01 -10.18
C THR A 440 9.74 8.26 -10.70
N LEU A 441 10.48 9.23 -11.26
CA LEU A 441 9.90 10.42 -11.87
C LEU A 441 9.04 10.10 -13.09
N ALA A 442 9.46 9.13 -13.92
CA ALA A 442 8.68 8.69 -15.07
C ALA A 442 7.32 8.08 -14.68
N LEU A 443 7.24 7.43 -13.51
CA LEU A 443 5.98 6.91 -12.96
C LEU A 443 5.12 8.02 -12.34
N HIS A 444 5.75 9.02 -11.75
CA HIS A 444 5.12 10.08 -10.94
C HIS A 444 5.66 11.45 -11.38
N ALA A 445 5.39 11.83 -12.64
CA ALA A 445 5.99 13.01 -13.27
C ALA A 445 5.75 14.32 -12.50
N ASP A 446 4.60 14.42 -11.85
CA ASP A 446 4.22 15.62 -11.09
C ASP A 446 4.58 15.55 -9.59
N ASP A 447 5.22 14.46 -9.12
CA ASP A 447 5.64 14.37 -7.72
C ASP A 447 6.83 15.33 -7.46
N PRO A 448 6.66 16.35 -6.59
CA PRO A 448 7.74 17.28 -6.29
C PRO A 448 8.95 16.60 -5.62
N ASN A 449 8.75 15.51 -4.88
CA ASN A 449 9.85 14.75 -4.28
C ASN A 449 10.65 14.01 -5.35
N ALA A 450 9.98 13.40 -6.33
CA ALA A 450 10.65 12.73 -7.44
C ALA A 450 11.42 13.73 -8.31
N GLN A 451 10.81 14.89 -8.62
CA GLN A 451 11.46 15.99 -9.33
C GLN A 451 12.70 16.50 -8.58
N ASN A 452 12.58 16.76 -7.28
CA ASN A 452 13.69 17.20 -6.44
C ASN A 452 14.83 16.17 -6.40
N ARG A 453 14.49 14.89 -6.28
CA ARG A 453 15.48 13.81 -6.20
C ARG A 453 16.32 13.70 -7.47
N VAL A 454 15.70 13.80 -8.64
CA VAL A 454 16.43 13.83 -9.92
C VAL A 454 17.33 15.08 -9.98
N ALA A 455 16.80 16.26 -9.65
CA ALA A 455 17.57 17.50 -9.65
C ALA A 455 18.78 17.43 -8.69
N TYR A 456 18.58 16.88 -7.48
CA TYR A 456 19.64 16.69 -6.49
C TYR A 456 20.79 15.81 -7.02
N TYR A 457 20.46 14.63 -7.58
CA TYR A 457 21.49 13.72 -8.10
C TYR A 457 22.16 14.27 -9.37
N ASP A 458 21.42 14.97 -10.24
CA ASP A 458 21.99 15.65 -11.39
C ASP A 458 23.00 16.73 -10.96
N LEU A 459 22.68 17.52 -9.95
CA LEU A 459 23.58 18.54 -9.39
C LEU A 459 24.82 17.92 -8.73
N LEU A 460 24.69 16.78 -8.05
CA LEU A 460 25.85 16.03 -7.54
C LEU A 460 26.76 15.54 -8.67
N LEU A 461 26.19 15.17 -9.80
CA LEU A 461 26.91 14.71 -10.99
C LEU A 461 27.28 15.86 -11.96
N GLU A 462 27.01 17.12 -11.59
CA GLU A 462 27.24 18.31 -12.40
C GLU A 462 26.55 18.29 -13.76
N LYS A 463 25.39 17.62 -13.82
CA LYS A 463 24.58 17.53 -15.04
C LYS A 463 23.47 18.56 -15.04
N ASN A 464 23.26 19.21 -16.21
CA ASN A 464 22.15 20.12 -16.44
C ASN A 464 21.99 21.19 -15.33
N VAL A 465 23.10 21.73 -14.81
CA VAL A 465 23.12 22.61 -13.63
C VAL A 465 22.12 23.76 -13.75
N SER A 466 22.07 24.46 -14.90
CA SER A 466 21.14 25.59 -15.10
C SER A 466 19.67 25.18 -15.02
N ALA A 467 19.28 24.11 -15.70
CA ALA A 467 17.90 23.61 -15.68
C ALA A 467 17.49 23.13 -14.26
N ASN A 468 18.38 22.41 -13.58
CA ASN A 468 18.12 21.90 -12.23
C ASN A 468 18.10 23.02 -11.19
N THR A 469 18.86 24.12 -11.40
CA THR A 469 18.76 25.32 -10.57
C THR A 469 17.39 25.98 -10.71
N THR A 470 16.88 26.11 -11.94
CA THR A 470 15.54 26.65 -12.16
C THR A 470 14.49 25.77 -11.47
N LYS A 471 14.58 24.45 -11.62
CA LYS A 471 13.66 23.50 -10.98
C LYS A 471 13.73 23.57 -9.46
N ALA A 472 14.93 23.64 -8.87
CA ALA A 472 15.10 23.75 -7.42
C ALA A 472 14.49 25.07 -6.87
N LYS A 473 14.67 26.19 -7.58
CA LYS A 473 14.03 27.47 -7.23
C LYS A 473 12.50 27.39 -7.25
N GLU A 474 11.93 26.77 -8.29
CA GLU A 474 10.47 26.54 -8.39
C GLU A 474 9.94 25.72 -7.21
N LEU A 475 10.65 24.64 -6.85
CA LEU A 475 10.26 23.76 -5.76
C LEU A 475 10.32 24.48 -4.40
N VAL A 476 11.39 25.26 -4.13
CA VAL A 476 11.49 26.05 -2.89
C VAL A 476 10.44 27.14 -2.84
N ALA A 477 10.15 27.82 -3.95
CA ALA A 477 9.12 28.87 -4.00
C ALA A 477 7.73 28.30 -3.68
N LYS A 478 7.43 27.08 -4.17
CA LYS A 478 6.15 26.41 -3.93
C LYS A 478 6.06 25.74 -2.55
N TYR A 479 7.19 25.26 -2.02
CA TYR A 479 7.28 24.50 -0.77
C TYR A 479 8.44 25.00 0.11
N PRO A 480 8.37 26.23 0.65
CA PRO A 480 9.51 26.88 1.33
C PRO A 480 9.93 26.17 2.63
N ASP A 481 9.04 25.45 3.28
CA ASP A 481 9.32 24.77 4.54
C ASP A 481 9.99 23.39 4.37
N ARG A 482 10.11 22.90 3.12
CA ARG A 482 10.71 21.60 2.84
C ARG A 482 12.22 21.70 2.79
N LEU A 483 12.89 21.20 3.86
CA LEU A 483 14.34 21.28 3.99
C LEU A 483 15.07 20.58 2.84
N GLU A 484 14.58 19.45 2.36
CA GLU A 484 15.16 18.72 1.23
C GLU A 484 15.21 19.54 -0.06
N PHE A 485 14.21 20.41 -0.31
CA PHE A 485 14.19 21.28 -1.49
C PHE A 485 15.16 22.44 -1.30
N ARG A 486 15.24 22.99 -0.09
CA ARG A 486 16.20 24.03 0.27
C ARG A 486 17.64 23.55 0.16
N VAL A 487 17.93 22.29 0.56
CA VAL A 487 19.24 21.66 0.38
C VAL A 487 19.60 21.51 -1.10
N THR A 488 18.65 21.09 -1.93
CA THR A 488 18.85 20.97 -3.38
C THR A 488 19.11 22.34 -4.02
N ALA A 489 18.36 23.37 -3.60
CA ALA A 489 18.59 24.73 -4.08
C ALA A 489 19.96 25.28 -3.63
N ALA A 490 20.35 25.04 -2.37
CA ALA A 490 21.67 25.42 -1.88
C ALA A 490 22.79 24.73 -2.69
N LEU A 491 22.67 23.43 -2.98
CA LEU A 491 23.63 22.72 -3.83
C LEU A 491 23.67 23.33 -5.24
N ALA A 492 22.51 23.69 -5.81
CA ALA A 492 22.43 24.31 -7.13
C ALA A 492 23.19 25.68 -7.16
N PHE A 493 23.04 26.50 -6.14
CA PHE A 493 23.77 27.78 -6.01
C PHE A 493 25.27 27.55 -5.79
N LEU A 494 25.68 26.56 -4.99
CA LEU A 494 27.08 26.18 -4.84
C LEU A 494 27.71 25.77 -6.18
N ARG A 495 26.99 25.03 -7.02
CA ARG A 495 27.45 24.70 -8.38
C ARG A 495 27.56 25.88 -9.32
N GLN A 496 26.92 27.00 -8.98
CA GLN A 496 27.04 28.31 -9.67
C GLN A 496 28.04 29.27 -9.01
N HIS A 497 28.80 28.79 -8.01
CA HIS A 497 29.74 29.58 -7.21
C HIS A 497 29.08 30.75 -6.42
N ASP A 498 27.78 30.64 -6.14
CA ASP A 498 27.01 31.57 -5.33
C ASP A 498 26.79 31.05 -3.92
N ALA A 499 27.85 31.08 -3.11
CA ALA A 499 27.80 30.58 -1.73
C ALA A 499 26.89 31.43 -0.83
N GLY A 500 26.75 32.73 -1.12
CA GLY A 500 25.88 33.62 -0.35
C GLY A 500 24.42 33.22 -0.43
N THR A 501 23.91 33.05 -1.66
CA THR A 501 22.54 32.59 -1.89
C THR A 501 22.33 31.15 -1.42
N ALA A 502 23.36 30.28 -1.52
CA ALA A 502 23.31 28.91 -0.98
C ALA A 502 23.09 28.91 0.55
N LEU A 503 23.83 29.74 1.29
CA LEU A 503 23.69 29.86 2.74
C LEU A 503 22.33 30.46 3.14
N ALA A 504 21.80 31.39 2.36
CA ALA A 504 20.50 32.01 2.58
C ALA A 504 19.34 30.95 2.56
N GLN A 505 19.51 29.83 1.86
CA GLN A 505 18.50 28.73 1.84
C GLN A 505 18.28 28.11 3.23
N PHE A 506 19.20 28.26 4.15
CA PHE A 506 19.13 27.70 5.51
C PHE A 506 18.69 28.69 6.58
N GLN A 507 18.34 29.94 6.18
CA GLN A 507 17.75 30.92 7.09
C GLN A 507 16.31 30.54 7.44
N GLY A 508 15.87 30.84 8.68
CA GLY A 508 14.52 30.57 9.17
C GLY A 508 14.52 29.74 10.45
N PRO A 509 13.55 28.81 10.65
CA PRO A 509 13.47 28.00 11.85
C PRO A 509 14.76 27.20 12.09
N PRO A 510 15.17 27.00 13.37
CA PRO A 510 16.39 26.29 13.70
C PRO A 510 16.32 24.84 13.15
N ILE A 511 17.41 24.41 12.50
CA ILE A 511 17.54 23.08 11.91
C ILE A 511 18.37 22.22 12.87
N GLU A 512 17.82 21.08 13.28
CA GLU A 512 18.55 20.08 14.07
C GLU A 512 19.49 19.25 13.18
N TRP A 513 20.63 19.84 12.81
CA TRP A 513 21.58 19.23 11.87
C TRP A 513 22.02 17.83 12.25
N ALA A 514 22.15 17.52 13.54
CA ALA A 514 22.54 16.17 13.99
C ALA A 514 21.55 15.07 13.53
N LYS A 515 20.29 15.42 13.30
CA LYS A 515 19.24 14.50 12.83
C LYS A 515 19.11 14.45 11.30
N THR A 516 19.86 15.29 10.56
CA THR A 516 19.76 15.32 9.09
C THR A 516 20.73 14.32 8.44
N PRO A 517 20.47 13.91 7.17
CA PRO A 517 21.39 13.07 6.41
C PRO A 517 22.79 13.66 6.32
N PRO A 518 23.87 12.85 6.38
CA PRO A 518 25.25 13.30 6.24
C PRO A 518 25.50 14.15 4.98
N SER A 519 24.92 13.78 3.84
CA SER A 519 25.04 14.52 2.58
C SER A 519 24.45 15.94 2.64
N TRP A 520 23.37 16.16 3.41
CA TRP A 520 22.77 17.47 3.60
C TRP A 520 23.67 18.37 4.47
N ARG A 521 24.26 17.79 5.51
CA ARG A 521 25.26 18.47 6.36
C ARG A 521 26.49 18.88 5.54
N ALA A 522 26.92 18.04 4.59
CA ALA A 522 28.01 18.39 3.68
C ALA A 522 27.67 19.60 2.79
N VAL A 523 26.45 19.68 2.25
CA VAL A 523 26.00 20.88 1.48
C VAL A 523 25.98 22.12 2.35
N TYR A 524 25.50 22.01 3.59
CA TYR A 524 25.50 23.17 4.53
C TYR A 524 26.91 23.59 4.91
N ALA A 525 27.80 22.66 5.21
CA ALA A 525 29.20 22.96 5.50
C ALA A 525 29.91 23.65 4.32
N ALA A 526 29.65 23.19 3.08
CA ALA A 526 30.16 23.83 1.87
C ALA A 526 29.64 25.26 1.71
N ALA A 527 28.37 25.51 2.01
CA ALA A 527 27.81 26.86 2.00
C ALA A 527 28.42 27.77 3.06
N LEU A 528 28.66 27.26 4.28
CA LEU A 528 29.35 27.98 5.35
C LEU A 528 30.79 28.37 4.94
N ARG A 529 31.55 27.39 4.41
CA ARG A 529 32.93 27.60 3.98
C ARG A 529 33.03 28.64 2.85
N GLY A 530 32.13 28.59 1.88
CA GLY A 530 32.08 29.58 0.78
C GLY A 530 31.70 30.99 1.24
N ASN A 531 31.23 31.16 2.49
CA ASN A 531 30.95 32.45 3.14
C ASN A 531 31.97 32.77 4.25
N GLU A 532 33.17 32.21 4.20
CA GLU A 532 34.29 32.48 5.15
C GLU A 532 33.97 32.12 6.62
N ARG A 533 32.94 31.25 6.85
CA ARG A 533 32.56 30.77 8.19
C ARG A 533 33.22 29.43 8.49
N GLU A 534 34.56 29.42 8.50
CA GLU A 534 35.33 28.17 8.55
C GLU A 534 35.15 27.39 9.86
N ASP A 535 35.03 28.04 11.02
CA ASP A 535 34.85 27.37 12.30
C ASP A 535 33.50 26.67 12.36
N ALA A 536 32.43 27.35 11.96
CA ALA A 536 31.10 26.74 11.87
C ALA A 536 31.04 25.61 10.85
N ALA A 537 31.77 25.71 9.74
CA ALA A 537 31.87 24.61 8.77
C ALA A 537 32.60 23.38 9.38
N ARG A 538 33.68 23.57 10.13
CA ARG A 538 34.41 22.49 10.83
C ARG A 538 33.52 21.78 11.85
N ASP A 539 32.74 22.56 12.63
CA ASP A 539 31.82 21.98 13.61
C ASP A 539 30.79 21.07 12.94
N ILE A 540 30.22 21.47 11.81
CA ILE A 540 29.27 20.65 11.05
C ILE A 540 29.98 19.43 10.45
N ILE A 541 31.16 19.58 9.85
CA ILE A 541 31.94 18.49 9.26
C ILE A 541 32.27 17.43 10.33
N ALA A 542 32.64 17.84 11.55
CA ALA A 542 32.94 16.94 12.66
C ALA A 542 31.75 16.03 13.02
N THR A 543 30.51 16.45 12.70
CA THR A 543 29.32 15.61 12.92
C THR A 543 29.08 14.57 11.81
N ILE A 544 29.83 14.61 10.71
CA ILE A 544 29.63 13.77 9.53
C ILE A 544 30.49 12.51 9.62
N PRO A 545 29.91 11.30 9.69
CA PRO A 545 30.65 10.06 9.54
C PRO A 545 31.21 9.98 8.12
N MET A 546 32.54 10.05 7.98
CA MET A 546 33.20 10.14 6.67
C MET A 546 33.01 8.88 5.81
N ASP A 547 32.81 7.73 6.43
CA ASP A 547 32.46 6.45 5.78
C ASP A 547 31.07 6.49 5.11
N LYS A 548 30.22 7.44 5.49
CA LYS A 548 28.86 7.62 4.93
C LYS A 548 28.76 8.66 3.81
N LEU A 549 29.89 9.19 3.36
CA LEU A 549 29.94 10.09 2.20
C LEU A 549 30.58 9.40 1.01
N SER A 550 29.97 9.50 -0.16
CA SER A 550 30.68 9.19 -1.40
C SER A 550 31.71 10.30 -1.70
N SER A 551 32.71 9.98 -2.50
CA SER A 551 33.72 10.96 -2.93
C SER A 551 33.11 12.21 -3.61
N LYS A 552 31.91 12.06 -4.19
CA LYS A 552 31.16 13.17 -4.84
C LYS A 552 30.28 13.97 -3.88
N ASN A 553 30.03 13.47 -2.67
CA ASN A 553 29.32 14.15 -1.59
C ASN A 553 30.30 14.82 -0.60
N ALA A 554 31.60 14.60 -0.75
CA ALA A 554 32.60 15.29 0.06
C ALA A 554 32.67 16.76 -0.34
N PRO A 555 32.75 17.69 0.62
CA PRO A 555 32.80 19.13 0.36
C PRO A 555 34.06 19.54 -0.35
#